data_ee7abcd410e069c4bd092ceb96d8a6bb
#
_entry.id   ee7abcd410e069c4bd092ceb96d8a6bb
#
_cell.length_a   1.000
_cell.length_b   1.000
_cell.length_c   1.000
_cell.angle_alpha   90.00
_cell.angle_beta   90.00
_cell.angle_gamma   90.00
#
_symmetry.space_group_name_H-M   'P 1'
#
loop_
_entity.id
_entity.type
_entity.pdbx_description
1 polymer ?
#
loop_
_entity_poly.entity_id
_entity_poly.type
_entity_poly.pdbx_seq_one_letter_code
_entity_poly.pdbx_strand_id
1 'polypeptide(L)'
;MSQLSILLSSDYHRWYGHGKRDKVLMPIRFITLDRLNYCLWFRIGNALYGKHGLWKVLYRIVSIIHTHNKHRLGIQIKLGTNIGAGVRFPHYSGIVLAMCKIGKNCTIHQNVTIGRTFGDNEGCPTLGDDVVIFANSTLVGNINIGNNVIIGANSVVVKDVPNNSVVVGNPARIISNNTEKVVNNKWKKYFYGY
;
A
#
# COMPACT_ATOMS: atom_id res chain seq x y z
N MET A 1 -0.40 -12.04 20.00
CA MET A 1 -1.27 -11.21 19.14
C MET A 1 -1.50 -11.95 17.84
N SER A 2 -2.70 -11.95 17.27
CA SER A 2 -2.95 -12.55 15.96
C SER A 2 -2.24 -11.74 14.86
N GLN A 3 -1.89 -12.37 13.73
CA GLN A 3 -1.29 -11.68 12.59
C GLN A 3 -2.16 -10.48 12.12
N LEU A 4 -3.47 -10.65 12.14
CA LEU A 4 -4.41 -9.60 11.80
C LEU A 4 -4.28 -8.38 12.74
N SER A 5 -4.19 -8.60 14.05
CA SER A 5 -4.05 -7.49 15.01
C SER A 5 -2.74 -6.73 14.85
N ILE A 6 -1.65 -7.41 14.48
CA ILE A 6 -0.36 -6.78 14.19
C ILE A 6 -0.48 -5.88 12.96
N LEU A 7 -1.10 -6.36 11.88
CA LEU A 7 -1.29 -5.58 10.65
C LEU A 7 -2.14 -4.32 10.89
N LEU A 8 -3.28 -4.47 11.57
CA LEU A 8 -4.17 -3.35 11.88
C LEU A 8 -3.49 -2.32 12.79
N SER A 9 -2.81 -2.77 13.84
CA SER A 9 -2.08 -1.88 14.73
C SER A 9 -0.99 -1.10 13.98
N SER A 10 -0.25 -1.77 13.11
CA SER A 10 0.80 -1.14 12.31
C SER A 10 0.22 -0.11 11.31
N ASP A 11 -0.86 -0.45 10.60
CA ASP A 11 -1.54 0.47 9.67
C ASP A 11 -2.05 1.72 10.42
N TYR A 12 -2.54 1.56 11.65
CA TYR A 12 -2.99 2.68 12.49
C TYR A 12 -1.83 3.55 12.96
N HIS A 13 -0.76 2.94 13.51
CA HIS A 13 0.36 3.68 14.09
C HIS A 13 1.16 4.47 13.04
N ARG A 14 1.14 4.03 11.79
CA ARG A 14 1.69 4.80 10.67
C ARG A 14 1.02 6.16 10.44
N TRP A 15 -0.21 6.35 10.93
CA TRP A 15 -0.95 7.61 10.85
C TRP A 15 -0.83 8.46 12.10
N TYR A 16 -0.87 7.83 13.26
CA TYR A 16 -1.11 8.51 14.53
C TYR A 16 0.04 8.38 15.52
N GLY A 17 1.08 7.57 15.19
CA GLY A 17 2.11 7.20 16.15
C GLY A 17 1.56 6.35 17.29
N HIS A 18 2.33 6.16 18.33
CA HIS A 18 1.93 5.45 19.55
C HIS A 18 1.42 6.44 20.60
N GLY A 19 0.17 6.29 21.02
CA GLY A 19 -0.49 7.18 21.99
C GLY A 19 -1.12 6.44 23.16
N LYS A 20 -1.18 7.11 24.33
CA LYS A 20 -1.78 6.54 25.56
C LYS A 20 -3.26 6.15 25.40
N ARG A 21 -3.98 6.76 24.45
CA ARG A 21 -5.43 6.53 24.21
C ARG A 21 -5.71 5.58 23.04
N ASP A 22 -4.71 4.92 22.47
CA ASP A 22 -4.88 4.11 21.26
C ASP A 22 -5.85 2.93 21.46
N LYS A 23 -5.87 2.31 22.66
CA LYS A 23 -6.81 1.23 22.97
C LYS A 23 -8.29 1.62 22.74
N VAL A 24 -8.64 2.89 22.96
CA VAL A 24 -9.99 3.42 22.78
C VAL A 24 -10.18 4.04 21.39
N LEU A 25 -9.20 4.83 20.94
CA LEU A 25 -9.32 5.60 19.71
C LEU A 25 -9.15 4.75 18.45
N MET A 26 -8.33 3.70 18.49
CA MET A 26 -8.05 2.86 17.33
C MET A 26 -9.32 2.20 16.77
N PRO A 27 -10.14 1.46 17.53
CA PRO A 27 -11.36 0.87 16.99
C PRO A 27 -12.34 1.92 16.46
N ILE A 28 -12.50 3.06 17.15
CA ILE A 28 -13.39 4.15 16.70
C ILE A 28 -12.90 4.67 15.34
N ARG A 29 -11.62 4.97 15.19
CA ARG A 29 -11.04 5.51 13.96
C ARG A 29 -11.09 4.53 12.79
N PHE A 30 -10.98 3.22 13.04
CA PHE A 30 -11.18 2.21 11.99
C PHE A 30 -12.61 2.19 11.47
N ILE A 31 -13.59 2.56 12.26
CA ILE A 31 -14.99 2.65 11.83
C ILE A 31 -15.29 3.99 11.15
N THR A 32 -14.79 5.09 11.70
CA THR A 32 -15.19 6.46 11.32
C THR A 32 -14.34 7.08 10.20
N LEU A 33 -13.09 6.65 10.04
CA LEU A 33 -12.18 7.22 9.05
C LEU A 33 -12.06 6.34 7.82
N ASP A 34 -12.47 6.82 6.68
CA ASP A 34 -12.55 6.10 5.40
C ASP A 34 -11.28 5.29 5.05
N ARG A 35 -10.11 5.91 5.19
CA ARG A 35 -8.82 5.26 4.89
C ARG A 35 -8.52 4.08 5.80
N LEU A 36 -8.82 4.19 7.10
CA LEU A 36 -8.65 3.10 8.06
C LEU A 36 -9.75 2.06 7.91
N ASN A 37 -10.98 2.49 7.64
CA ASN A 37 -12.11 1.60 7.36
C ASN A 37 -11.81 0.71 6.14
N TYR A 38 -11.25 1.28 5.06
CA TYR A 38 -10.79 0.51 3.92
C TYR A 38 -9.74 -0.54 4.32
N CYS A 39 -8.70 -0.14 5.07
CA CYS A 39 -7.67 -1.05 5.55
C CYS A 39 -8.26 -2.16 6.44
N LEU A 40 -9.20 -1.84 7.33
CA LEU A 40 -9.86 -2.82 8.19
C LEU A 40 -10.51 -3.95 7.37
N TRP A 41 -11.40 -3.59 6.44
CA TRP A 41 -12.12 -4.57 5.64
C TRP A 41 -11.21 -5.34 4.67
N PHE A 42 -10.18 -4.67 4.13
CA PHE A 42 -9.14 -5.32 3.34
C PHE A 42 -8.35 -6.35 4.15
N ARG A 43 -7.90 -6.01 5.38
CA ARG A 43 -7.14 -6.93 6.25
C ARG A 43 -7.99 -8.10 6.72
N ILE A 44 -9.24 -7.87 7.12
CA ILE A 44 -10.18 -8.94 7.50
C ILE A 44 -10.44 -9.84 6.29
N GLY A 45 -10.72 -9.28 5.13
CA GLY A 45 -10.95 -10.04 3.91
C GLY A 45 -9.76 -10.91 3.52
N ASN A 46 -8.54 -10.39 3.61
CA ASN A 46 -7.32 -11.16 3.37
C ASN A 46 -7.12 -12.28 4.40
N ALA A 47 -7.43 -12.04 5.67
CA ALA A 47 -7.34 -13.08 6.70
C ALA A 47 -8.35 -14.22 6.49
N LEU A 48 -9.42 -13.97 5.76
CA LEU A 48 -10.46 -14.95 5.43
C LEU A 48 -10.28 -15.58 4.02
N TYR A 49 -9.42 -14.98 3.20
CA TYR A 49 -9.20 -15.42 1.82
C TYR A 49 -8.70 -16.87 1.77
N GLY A 50 -9.32 -17.69 0.93
CA GLY A 50 -8.98 -19.12 0.77
C GLY A 50 -9.45 -20.03 1.90
N LYS A 51 -10.16 -19.54 2.94
CA LYS A 51 -10.72 -20.37 4.00
C LYS A 51 -12.01 -21.07 3.57
N HIS A 52 -12.31 -22.21 4.21
CA HIS A 52 -13.44 -23.08 3.90
C HIS A 52 -14.51 -23.05 5.03
N GLY A 53 -15.63 -23.74 4.80
CA GLY A 53 -16.71 -23.87 5.77
C GLY A 53 -17.37 -22.52 6.11
N LEU A 54 -17.69 -22.31 7.38
CA LEU A 54 -18.33 -21.08 7.88
C LEU A 54 -17.53 -19.81 7.56
N TRP A 55 -16.19 -19.90 7.53
CA TRP A 55 -15.32 -18.79 7.16
C TRP A 55 -15.53 -18.31 5.72
N LYS A 56 -15.95 -19.19 4.82
CA LYS A 56 -16.31 -18.83 3.43
C LYS A 56 -17.56 -17.94 3.38
N VAL A 57 -18.54 -18.19 4.26
CA VAL A 57 -19.74 -17.33 4.36
C VAL A 57 -19.34 -15.94 4.86
N LEU A 58 -18.54 -15.88 5.93
CA LEU A 58 -18.05 -14.61 6.46
C LEU A 58 -17.20 -13.85 5.44
N TYR A 59 -16.34 -14.55 4.69
CA TYR A 59 -15.59 -13.96 3.58
C TYR A 59 -16.49 -13.29 2.54
N ARG A 60 -17.62 -13.91 2.18
CA ARG A 60 -18.58 -13.33 1.21
C ARG A 60 -19.17 -12.02 1.72
N ILE A 61 -19.57 -11.97 3.00
CA ILE A 61 -20.09 -10.73 3.62
C ILE A 61 -19.02 -9.63 3.60
N VAL A 62 -17.83 -9.95 4.07
CA VAL A 62 -16.69 -9.01 4.07
C VAL A 62 -16.33 -8.54 2.66
N SER A 63 -16.38 -9.42 1.68
CA SER A 63 -16.12 -9.13 0.28
C SER A 63 -17.14 -8.14 -0.32
N ILE A 64 -18.40 -8.19 0.07
CA ILE A 64 -19.42 -7.21 -0.33
C ILE A 64 -19.09 -5.83 0.24
N ILE A 65 -18.79 -5.76 1.54
CA ILE A 65 -18.42 -4.50 2.21
C ILE A 65 -17.14 -3.93 1.59
N HIS A 66 -16.12 -4.76 1.36
CA HIS A 66 -14.88 -4.33 0.71
C HIS A 66 -15.13 -3.82 -0.72
N THR A 67 -15.99 -4.48 -1.48
CA THR A 67 -16.36 -4.06 -2.84
C THR A 67 -17.08 -2.71 -2.82
N HIS A 68 -18.00 -2.50 -1.90
CA HIS A 68 -18.65 -1.20 -1.71
C HIS A 68 -17.62 -0.10 -1.40
N ASN A 69 -16.71 -0.33 -0.46
CA ASN A 69 -15.65 0.62 -0.13
C ASN A 69 -14.70 0.89 -1.31
N LYS A 70 -14.39 -0.13 -2.10
CA LYS A 70 -13.61 0.00 -3.34
C LYS A 70 -14.21 1.03 -4.29
N HIS A 71 -15.52 0.93 -4.54
CA HIS A 71 -16.22 1.86 -5.45
C HIS A 71 -16.35 3.25 -4.83
N ARG A 72 -16.69 3.33 -3.55
CA ARG A 72 -16.87 4.59 -2.84
C ARG A 72 -15.58 5.42 -2.75
N LEU A 73 -14.44 4.77 -2.53
CA LEU A 73 -13.16 5.44 -2.30
C LEU A 73 -12.24 5.49 -3.55
N GLY A 74 -12.61 4.78 -4.62
CA GLY A 74 -11.78 4.69 -5.83
C GLY A 74 -10.47 3.92 -5.62
N ILE A 75 -10.42 2.96 -4.67
CA ILE A 75 -9.26 2.10 -4.43
C ILE A 75 -9.55 0.71 -4.96
N GLN A 76 -8.90 0.30 -6.03
CA GLN A 76 -9.10 -1.01 -6.66
C GLN A 76 -7.99 -1.99 -6.28
N ILE A 77 -8.10 -2.60 -5.10
CA ILE A 77 -7.21 -3.67 -4.64
C ILE A 77 -8.05 -4.93 -4.44
N LYS A 78 -7.66 -6.04 -5.05
CA LYS A 78 -8.35 -7.33 -4.87
C LYS A 78 -8.00 -7.95 -3.52
N LEU A 79 -8.96 -8.63 -2.88
CA LEU A 79 -8.67 -9.50 -1.75
C LEU A 79 -7.75 -10.64 -2.20
N GLY A 80 -6.79 -11.01 -1.35
CA GLY A 80 -5.69 -11.91 -1.67
C GLY A 80 -4.40 -11.19 -2.09
N THR A 81 -4.44 -9.87 -2.36
CA THR A 81 -3.23 -9.09 -2.63
C THR A 81 -2.34 -9.05 -1.38
N ASN A 82 -1.06 -9.37 -1.56
CA ASN A 82 -0.08 -9.42 -0.47
C ASN A 82 0.50 -8.03 -0.19
N ILE A 83 0.01 -7.36 0.85
CA ILE A 83 0.50 -6.05 1.29
C ILE A 83 1.00 -6.15 2.73
N GLY A 84 2.26 -5.79 2.94
CA GLY A 84 2.90 -5.76 4.26
C GLY A 84 2.22 -4.83 5.27
N ALA A 85 2.70 -4.86 6.49
CA ALA A 85 2.20 -4.03 7.59
C ALA A 85 2.52 -2.54 7.37
N GLY A 86 1.71 -1.63 7.89
CA GLY A 86 1.97 -0.19 7.85
C GLY A 86 1.71 0.47 6.50
N VAL A 87 0.79 -0.04 5.69
CA VAL A 87 0.41 0.61 4.43
C VAL A 87 -0.35 1.92 4.69
N ARG A 88 -0.07 2.95 3.88
CA ARG A 88 -0.76 4.24 3.93
C ARG A 88 -1.28 4.66 2.57
N PHE A 89 -2.49 5.23 2.56
CA PHE A 89 -3.11 5.88 1.41
C PHE A 89 -3.45 7.34 1.80
N PRO A 90 -2.49 8.29 1.67
CA PRO A 90 -2.73 9.69 2.09
C PRO A 90 -3.92 10.32 1.38
N HIS A 91 -4.05 10.06 0.09
CA HIS A 91 -5.17 10.41 -0.77
C HIS A 91 -5.58 9.16 -1.53
N TYR A 92 -6.84 8.77 -1.48
CA TYR A 92 -7.30 7.45 -1.86
C TYR A 92 -8.18 7.40 -3.10
N SER A 93 -8.04 8.33 -4.03
CA SER A 93 -8.78 8.28 -5.29
C SER A 93 -7.92 7.71 -6.42
N GLY A 94 -8.51 6.87 -7.27
CA GLY A 94 -7.87 6.36 -8.49
C GLY A 94 -6.73 5.36 -8.30
N ILE A 95 -6.60 4.74 -7.12
CA ILE A 95 -5.56 3.74 -6.88
C ILE A 95 -5.97 2.40 -7.47
N VAL A 96 -5.13 1.84 -8.35
CA VAL A 96 -5.36 0.52 -8.98
C VAL A 96 -4.13 -0.37 -8.75
N LEU A 97 -4.31 -1.44 -7.98
CA LEU A 97 -3.23 -2.40 -7.73
C LEU A 97 -3.63 -3.78 -8.24
N ALA A 98 -2.82 -4.35 -9.12
CA ALA A 98 -2.89 -5.76 -9.47
C ALA A 98 -2.53 -6.63 -8.25
N MET A 99 -2.70 -7.94 -8.35
CA MET A 99 -2.31 -8.88 -7.29
C MET A 99 -0.78 -9.00 -7.24
N CYS A 100 -0.13 -7.95 -6.78
CA CYS A 100 1.32 -7.83 -6.63
C CYS A 100 1.74 -8.07 -5.17
N LYS A 101 3.06 -8.16 -4.94
CA LYS A 101 3.65 -8.23 -3.60
C LYS A 101 4.17 -6.85 -3.22
N ILE A 102 3.70 -6.33 -2.11
CA ILE A 102 4.10 -5.03 -1.57
C ILE A 102 4.64 -5.24 -0.16
N GLY A 103 5.81 -4.71 0.12
CA GLY A 103 6.49 -4.79 1.41
C GLY A 103 5.81 -3.96 2.50
N LYS A 104 6.51 -3.77 3.61
CA LYS A 104 6.03 -3.03 4.79
C LYS A 104 6.18 -1.53 4.58
N ASN A 105 5.41 -0.76 5.35
CA ASN A 105 5.51 0.70 5.44
C ASN A 105 5.39 1.45 4.10
N CYS A 106 4.76 0.85 3.10
CA CYS A 106 4.57 1.50 1.82
C CYS A 106 3.54 2.63 1.90
N THR A 107 3.83 3.74 1.23
CA THR A 107 2.92 4.89 1.08
C THR A 107 2.55 5.03 -0.39
N ILE A 108 1.26 4.99 -0.69
CA ILE A 108 0.74 5.02 -2.06
C ILE A 108 -0.25 6.18 -2.18
N HIS A 109 0.09 7.16 -3.00
CA HIS A 109 -0.75 8.34 -3.23
C HIS A 109 -1.83 8.06 -4.29
N GLN A 110 -2.71 9.04 -4.49
CA GLN A 110 -3.80 8.96 -5.45
C GLN A 110 -3.32 8.74 -6.90
N ASN A 111 -4.18 8.13 -7.71
CA ASN A 111 -3.96 7.83 -9.13
C ASN A 111 -2.71 6.99 -9.42
N VAL A 112 -2.26 6.21 -8.44
CA VAL A 112 -1.16 5.26 -8.65
C VAL A 112 -1.71 3.97 -9.26
N THR A 113 -1.06 3.52 -10.32
CA THR A 113 -1.33 2.22 -10.94
C THR A 113 -0.13 1.29 -10.77
N ILE A 114 -0.36 0.11 -10.19
CA ILE A 114 0.60 -0.99 -10.21
C ILE A 114 -0.04 -2.11 -11.02
N GLY A 115 0.46 -2.30 -12.25
CA GLY A 115 -0.14 -3.13 -13.27
C GLY A 115 0.67 -4.37 -13.61
N ARG A 116 -0.04 -5.41 -14.08
CA ARG A 116 0.56 -6.60 -14.68
C ARG A 116 0.74 -6.38 -16.17
N THR A 117 1.84 -6.88 -16.72
CA THR A 117 2.01 -7.04 -18.16
C THR A 117 1.70 -8.46 -18.60
N PHE A 118 1.44 -8.62 -19.90
CA PHE A 118 1.21 -9.89 -20.58
C PHE A 118 2.23 -10.03 -21.71
N GLY A 119 2.52 -11.25 -22.13
CA GLY A 119 3.52 -11.55 -23.16
C GLY A 119 4.91 -11.85 -22.58
N ASP A 120 5.98 -11.53 -23.33
CA ASP A 120 7.36 -11.97 -23.04
C ASP A 120 7.91 -11.54 -21.66
N ASN A 121 7.42 -10.44 -21.12
CA ASN A 121 7.76 -9.99 -19.76
C ASN A 121 6.53 -10.02 -18.84
N GLU A 122 5.80 -11.15 -18.87
CA GLU A 122 4.61 -11.30 -18.03
C GLU A 122 4.96 -11.25 -16.55
N GLY A 123 4.26 -10.39 -15.83
CA GLY A 123 4.42 -10.30 -14.38
C GLY A 123 3.87 -9.03 -13.80
N CYS A 124 4.02 -8.94 -12.50
CA CYS A 124 3.55 -7.84 -11.67
C CYS A 124 4.71 -7.29 -10.85
N PRO A 125 4.80 -5.98 -10.66
CA PRO A 125 5.84 -5.39 -9.82
C PRO A 125 5.87 -6.01 -8.42
N THR A 126 7.08 -6.28 -7.93
CA THR A 126 7.33 -6.61 -6.53
C THR A 126 7.98 -5.40 -5.87
N LEU A 127 7.41 -4.94 -4.76
CA LEU A 127 7.91 -3.80 -4.00
C LEU A 127 8.51 -4.26 -2.68
N GLY A 128 9.67 -3.72 -2.34
CA GLY A 128 10.29 -3.87 -1.03
C GLY A 128 9.60 -3.06 0.07
N ASP A 129 10.29 -2.93 1.19
CA ASP A 129 9.83 -2.17 2.36
C ASP A 129 10.12 -0.66 2.19
N ASP A 130 9.36 0.19 2.88
CA ASP A 130 9.56 1.65 2.95
C ASP A 130 9.52 2.35 1.58
N VAL A 131 8.68 1.86 0.66
CA VAL A 131 8.51 2.45 -0.68
C VAL A 131 7.45 3.55 -0.64
N VAL A 132 7.79 4.72 -1.19
CA VAL A 132 6.86 5.85 -1.35
C VAL A 132 6.59 6.08 -2.84
N ILE A 133 5.31 6.02 -3.23
CA ILE A 133 4.87 6.24 -4.60
C ILE A 133 4.00 7.48 -4.63
N PHE A 134 4.50 8.53 -5.28
CA PHE A 134 3.75 9.78 -5.43
C PHE A 134 2.67 9.69 -6.51
N ALA A 135 1.79 10.68 -6.48
CA ALA A 135 0.59 10.72 -7.29
C ALA A 135 0.83 10.56 -8.81
N ASN A 136 -0.14 9.94 -9.48
CA ASN A 136 -0.17 9.72 -10.93
C ASN A 136 0.98 8.83 -11.46
N SER A 137 1.64 8.06 -10.60
CA SER A 137 2.74 7.19 -11.05
C SER A 137 2.21 5.82 -11.47
N THR A 138 2.87 5.24 -12.47
CA THR A 138 2.54 3.92 -13.03
C THR A 138 3.76 3.01 -12.94
N LEU A 139 3.58 1.83 -12.34
CA LEU A 139 4.58 0.77 -12.27
C LEU A 139 4.03 -0.44 -13.01
N VAL A 140 4.71 -0.93 -14.03
CA VAL A 140 4.20 -2.05 -14.84
C VAL A 140 5.31 -3.02 -15.21
N GLY A 141 4.95 -4.30 -15.31
CA GLY A 141 5.83 -5.38 -15.72
C GLY A 141 6.38 -6.21 -14.58
N ASN A 142 7.15 -7.22 -14.93
CA ASN A 142 7.86 -8.08 -14.00
C ASN A 142 9.13 -7.36 -13.51
N ILE A 143 8.95 -6.38 -12.64
CA ILE A 143 10.03 -5.52 -12.13
C ILE A 143 10.14 -5.61 -10.62
N ASN A 144 11.35 -5.40 -10.11
CA ASN A 144 11.66 -5.38 -8.69
C ASN A 144 12.00 -3.95 -8.25
N ILE A 145 11.23 -3.44 -7.30
CA ILE A 145 11.47 -2.16 -6.63
C ILE A 145 12.07 -2.48 -5.27
N GLY A 146 13.28 -2.01 -5.03
CA GLY A 146 14.01 -2.26 -3.79
C GLY A 146 13.38 -1.61 -2.55
N ASN A 147 14.08 -1.72 -1.43
CA ASN A 147 13.68 -1.08 -0.18
C ASN A 147 14.05 0.41 -0.16
N ASN A 148 13.31 1.20 0.60
CA ASN A 148 13.58 2.63 0.78
C ASN A 148 13.68 3.37 -0.57
N VAL A 149 12.69 3.16 -1.44
CA VAL A 149 12.63 3.77 -2.77
C VAL A 149 11.56 4.85 -2.80
N ILE A 150 11.88 5.96 -3.45
CA ILE A 150 10.93 7.04 -3.70
C ILE A 150 10.67 7.14 -5.21
N ILE A 151 9.42 7.01 -5.59
CA ILE A 151 8.94 7.19 -6.96
C ILE A 151 8.23 8.53 -7.03
N GLY A 152 8.81 9.49 -7.75
CA GLY A 152 8.27 10.84 -7.89
C GLY A 152 6.96 10.86 -8.68
N ALA A 153 6.19 11.92 -8.52
CA ALA A 153 4.91 12.06 -9.20
C ALA A 153 5.03 12.00 -10.73
N ASN A 154 3.97 11.51 -11.39
CA ASN A 154 3.89 11.36 -12.87
C ASN A 154 5.00 10.46 -13.47
N SER A 155 5.54 9.54 -12.68
CA SER A 155 6.61 8.64 -13.15
C SER A 155 6.06 7.34 -13.73
N VAL A 156 6.70 6.84 -14.79
CA VAL A 156 6.39 5.53 -15.39
C VAL A 156 7.58 4.60 -15.22
N VAL A 157 7.46 3.66 -14.28
CA VAL A 157 8.54 2.71 -13.94
C VAL A 157 8.32 1.39 -14.65
N VAL A 158 9.26 1.04 -15.53
CA VAL A 158 9.23 -0.17 -16.38
C VAL A 158 10.51 -1.00 -16.27
N LYS A 159 11.37 -0.67 -15.31
CA LYS A 159 12.64 -1.37 -15.04
C LYS A 159 12.86 -1.50 -13.54
N ASP A 160 13.70 -2.43 -13.14
CA ASP A 160 14.12 -2.60 -11.75
C ASP A 160 14.70 -1.32 -11.17
N VAL A 161 14.43 -1.11 -9.88
CA VAL A 161 14.93 0.04 -9.11
C VAL A 161 15.67 -0.50 -7.89
N PRO A 162 16.97 -0.20 -7.73
CA PRO A 162 17.74 -0.66 -6.59
C PRO A 162 17.30 0.02 -5.27
N ASN A 163 17.75 -0.54 -4.15
CA ASN A 163 17.50 0.04 -2.83
C ASN A 163 17.98 1.49 -2.73
N ASN A 164 17.37 2.25 -1.84
CA ASN A 164 17.74 3.64 -1.49
C ASN A 164 17.73 4.63 -2.67
N SER A 165 16.93 4.37 -3.68
CA SER A 165 16.88 5.16 -4.91
C SER A 165 15.71 6.12 -4.96
N VAL A 166 15.91 7.24 -5.63
CA VAL A 166 14.86 8.17 -6.04
C VAL A 166 14.76 8.15 -7.56
N VAL A 167 13.56 7.86 -8.07
CA VAL A 167 13.30 7.77 -9.51
C VAL A 167 12.18 8.73 -9.92
N VAL A 168 12.34 9.36 -11.08
CA VAL A 168 11.35 10.29 -11.65
C VAL A 168 11.31 10.20 -13.17
N GLY A 169 10.20 10.60 -13.76
CA GLY A 169 10.05 10.80 -15.20
C GLY A 169 9.31 9.69 -15.92
N ASN A 170 9.10 9.87 -17.22
CA ASN A 170 8.46 8.94 -18.14
C ASN A 170 9.31 8.76 -19.41
N PRO A 171 10.01 7.63 -19.59
CA PRO A 171 10.22 6.55 -18.62
C PRO A 171 11.10 6.99 -17.43
N ALA A 172 10.85 6.41 -16.27
CA ALA A 172 11.55 6.80 -15.02
C ALA A 172 13.06 6.56 -15.08
N ARG A 173 13.82 7.47 -14.48
CA ARG A 173 15.29 7.40 -14.34
C ARG A 173 15.67 7.63 -12.89
N ILE A 174 16.73 6.99 -12.45
CA ILE A 174 17.32 7.19 -11.13
C ILE A 174 17.99 8.56 -11.12
N ILE A 175 17.55 9.44 -10.20
CA ILE A 175 18.13 10.78 -9.99
C ILE A 175 18.97 10.84 -8.72
N SER A 176 18.83 9.86 -7.83
CA SER A 176 19.65 9.73 -6.62
C SER A 176 19.66 8.26 -6.18
N ASN A 177 20.82 7.80 -5.72
CA ASN A 177 21.01 6.51 -5.03
C ASN A 177 21.09 6.70 -3.50
N ASN A 178 20.59 7.81 -2.98
CA ASN A 178 20.55 8.11 -1.57
C ASN A 178 19.28 8.88 -1.23
N THR A 179 18.26 8.17 -0.78
CA THR A 179 16.98 8.76 -0.34
C THR A 179 17.14 9.71 0.83
N GLU A 180 18.13 9.51 1.72
CA GLU A 180 18.35 10.38 2.88
C GLU A 180 18.78 11.78 2.49
N LYS A 181 19.50 11.94 1.37
CA LYS A 181 19.89 13.27 0.84
C LYS A 181 18.68 14.03 0.30
N VAL A 182 17.66 13.33 -0.18
CA VAL A 182 16.47 13.92 -0.79
C VAL A 182 15.39 14.18 0.26
N VAL A 183 15.31 13.29 1.26
CA VAL A 183 14.31 13.35 2.34
C VAL A 183 14.98 13.86 3.62
N ASN A 184 14.81 15.13 3.90
CA ASN A 184 15.27 15.69 5.18
C ASN A 184 14.45 15.15 6.36
N ASN A 185 14.92 15.34 7.62
CA ASN A 185 14.29 14.81 8.83
C ASN A 185 12.81 15.18 8.99
N LYS A 186 12.38 16.34 8.48
CA LYS A 186 10.97 16.79 8.51
C LYS A 186 10.09 15.93 7.62
N TRP A 187 10.59 15.54 6.45
CA TRP A 187 9.90 14.65 5.52
C TRP A 187 9.93 13.19 5.97
N LYS A 188 10.97 12.73 6.69
CA LYS A 188 11.03 11.39 7.27
C LYS A 188 9.82 11.12 8.16
N LYS A 189 9.48 12.04 9.06
CA LYS A 189 8.29 11.92 9.90
C LYS A 189 7.00 11.85 9.08
N TYR A 190 6.89 12.61 8.01
CA TYR A 190 5.73 12.58 7.13
C TYR A 190 5.61 11.26 6.36
N PHE A 191 6.71 10.74 5.80
CA PHE A 191 6.68 9.54 4.96
C PHE A 191 6.69 8.25 5.77
N TYR A 192 7.45 8.20 6.85
CA TYR A 192 7.66 6.97 7.60
C TYR A 192 6.91 6.93 8.93
N GLY A 193 6.33 8.03 9.41
CA GLY A 193 5.48 8.09 10.59
C GLY A 193 6.21 8.02 11.94
N TYR A 194 7.56 8.26 11.94
CA TYR A 194 8.39 8.31 13.16
C TYR A 194 9.41 9.46 13.12
#